data_1dcc56156f97088dfa929ce187629ab8
#
_entry.id   1dcc56156f97088dfa929ce187629ab8
#
_cell.length_a   1.000
_cell.length_b   1.000
_cell.length_c   1.000
_cell.angle_alpha   90.00
_cell.angle_beta   90.00
_cell.angle_gamma   90.00
#
_symmetry.space_group_name_H-M   'P 1'
#
loop_
_entity.id
_entity.type
_entity.pdbx_description
1 polymer ?
#
loop_
_entity_poly.entity_id
_entity_poly.type
_entity_poly.pdbx_seq_one_letter_code
_entity_poly.pdbx_strand_id
1 'polypeptide(L)'
;MSAIQAAWPSGTECIAKYNFHGTAEQDLPFCKGDVLTIVAVTKDPNWYKAKNKVGREGIIPANYVQKREGVKAGTKLSLMPWFHGKITREQAERLLCPPETGLFLVRESTNYPGDYTLCVSCDGKVEHYRIMYHASKLSIDEEVYFENLMQLVEHYTSDADGLCTRLIKPKLMEGTVAAQDEFFRSGWALNMKDLKLLQTIGKGEFGDVMLGDYRGNKVAVKCIKNDATAQAFLAEASVMTQLRHSNLVQLLGVIVEEKGGLYIVTEYMAKGSLVDYLRSRGRSVLGGDCLLKFSLDVCEAMEYLEGNNFVHRDLAARNVLVSEDNVAKVSDFGLTKEASSTQDTGKLPVKWTDP
;
A
#
# COMPACT_ATOMS: atom_id res chain seq x y z
N MET A 1 -12.68 11.80 -41.32
CA MET A 1 -13.77 11.66 -40.35
C MET A 1 -13.09 11.21 -39.03
N SER A 2 -12.92 12.12 -38.07
CA SER A 2 -12.33 11.78 -36.77
C SER A 2 -13.34 10.94 -36.02
N ALA A 3 -12.95 9.74 -35.58
CA ALA A 3 -13.73 8.88 -34.70
C ALA A 3 -14.12 9.69 -33.46
N ILE A 4 -15.40 9.82 -33.19
CA ILE A 4 -15.93 10.41 -31.96
C ILE A 4 -15.45 9.50 -30.84
N GLN A 5 -14.44 9.95 -30.11
CA GLN A 5 -13.92 9.22 -28.95
C GLN A 5 -15.04 9.19 -27.90
N ALA A 6 -15.50 7.99 -27.55
CA ALA A 6 -16.56 7.83 -26.56
C ALA A 6 -16.17 8.51 -25.25
N ALA A 7 -17.09 9.28 -24.68
CA ALA A 7 -16.85 9.99 -23.40
C ALA A 7 -16.53 8.99 -22.29
N TRP A 8 -15.58 9.33 -21.43
CA TRP A 8 -15.17 8.47 -20.32
C TRP A 8 -16.23 8.48 -19.20
N PRO A 9 -16.60 7.31 -18.68
CA PRO A 9 -17.58 7.23 -17.58
C PRO A 9 -17.03 7.80 -16.27
N SER A 10 -17.96 8.14 -15.37
CA SER A 10 -17.61 8.51 -13.98
C SER A 10 -16.80 7.41 -13.30
N GLY A 11 -15.81 7.82 -12.51
CA GLY A 11 -14.86 6.90 -11.87
C GLY A 11 -13.62 6.56 -12.72
N THR A 12 -13.58 6.97 -14.00
CA THR A 12 -12.40 6.77 -14.84
C THR A 12 -11.23 7.58 -14.31
N GLU A 13 -10.10 6.94 -14.02
CA GLU A 13 -8.85 7.63 -13.74
C GLU A 13 -8.19 8.10 -15.03
N CYS A 14 -7.65 9.30 -15.01
CA CYS A 14 -6.85 9.86 -16.07
C CYS A 14 -5.58 10.51 -15.52
N ILE A 15 -4.59 10.66 -16.40
CA ILE A 15 -3.30 11.26 -16.06
C ILE A 15 -3.07 12.49 -16.94
N ALA A 16 -2.57 13.56 -16.34
CA ALA A 16 -2.30 14.82 -17.00
C ALA A 16 -1.08 14.73 -17.92
N LYS A 17 -1.25 15.04 -19.19
CA LYS A 17 -0.17 15.14 -20.21
C LYS A 17 0.57 16.46 -20.14
N TYR A 18 -0.11 17.52 -19.72
CA TYR A 18 0.38 18.89 -19.68
C TYR A 18 -0.02 19.56 -18.35
N ASN A 19 0.63 20.68 -18.02
CA ASN A 19 0.17 21.54 -16.93
C ASN A 19 -1.09 22.30 -17.38
N PHE A 20 -2.04 22.47 -16.47
CA PHE A 20 -3.22 23.30 -16.66
C PHE A 20 -3.40 24.22 -15.46
N HIS A 21 -3.34 25.53 -15.71
CA HIS A 21 -3.42 26.54 -14.65
C HIS A 21 -4.84 26.97 -14.32
N GLY A 22 -5.82 26.55 -15.14
CA GLY A 22 -7.19 27.06 -15.09
C GLY A 22 -7.33 28.44 -15.76
N THR A 23 -8.49 28.71 -16.32
CA THR A 23 -8.84 29.98 -16.93
C THR A 23 -10.09 30.60 -16.29
N ALA A 24 -10.82 29.83 -15.50
CA ALA A 24 -12.04 30.21 -14.79
C ALA A 24 -12.02 29.68 -13.36
N GLU A 25 -12.85 30.26 -12.50
CA GLU A 25 -12.93 29.89 -11.07
C GLU A 25 -13.36 28.43 -10.85
N GLN A 26 -14.17 27.90 -11.77
CA GLN A 26 -14.65 26.52 -11.72
C GLN A 26 -13.63 25.48 -12.24
N ASP A 27 -12.50 25.93 -12.77
CA ASP A 27 -11.49 25.03 -13.32
C ASP A 27 -10.70 24.34 -12.18
N LEU A 28 -10.22 23.13 -12.46
CA LEU A 28 -9.34 22.39 -11.58
C LEU A 28 -7.91 22.46 -12.14
N PRO A 29 -7.04 23.28 -11.57
CA PRO A 29 -5.63 23.33 -11.95
C PRO A 29 -4.92 22.02 -11.61
N PHE A 30 -3.99 21.59 -12.46
CA PHE A 30 -3.16 20.41 -12.26
C PHE A 30 -1.81 20.53 -12.97
N CYS A 31 -0.86 19.72 -12.53
CA CYS A 31 0.46 19.59 -13.14
C CYS A 31 0.54 18.34 -13.99
N LYS A 32 1.43 18.35 -14.98
CA LYS A 32 1.78 17.16 -15.76
C LYS A 32 2.11 15.98 -14.82
N GLY A 33 1.51 14.82 -15.08
CA GLY A 33 1.70 13.60 -14.26
C GLY A 33 0.71 13.47 -13.09
N ASP A 34 -0.14 14.47 -12.84
CA ASP A 34 -1.20 14.35 -11.83
C ASP A 34 -2.26 13.34 -12.28
N VAL A 35 -2.72 12.54 -11.30
CA VAL A 35 -3.83 11.62 -11.49
C VAL A 35 -5.12 12.29 -11.05
N LEU A 36 -6.10 12.29 -11.94
CA LEU A 36 -7.42 12.86 -11.73
C LEU A 36 -8.48 11.78 -11.95
N THR A 37 -9.60 11.89 -11.27
CA THR A 37 -10.74 10.97 -11.46
C THR A 37 -11.89 11.73 -12.14
N ILE A 38 -12.40 11.23 -13.24
CA ILE A 38 -13.58 11.78 -13.92
C ILE A 38 -14.80 11.62 -13.00
N VAL A 39 -15.48 12.72 -12.75
CA VAL A 39 -16.72 12.76 -11.95
C VAL A 39 -17.94 12.74 -12.87
N ALA A 40 -17.89 13.53 -13.94
CA ALA A 40 -18.99 13.61 -14.90
C ALA A 40 -18.51 14.13 -16.27
N VAL A 41 -19.26 13.81 -17.30
CA VAL A 41 -19.15 14.49 -18.59
C VAL A 41 -19.82 15.87 -18.51
N THR A 42 -19.30 16.83 -19.26
CA THR A 42 -19.92 18.16 -19.38
C THR A 42 -20.77 18.24 -20.66
N LYS A 43 -21.49 19.36 -20.84
CA LYS A 43 -22.24 19.62 -22.09
C LYS A 43 -21.30 19.78 -23.31
N ASP A 44 -20.07 20.23 -23.07
CA ASP A 44 -19.02 20.35 -24.07
C ASP A 44 -18.13 19.07 -24.01
N PRO A 45 -18.06 18.29 -25.10
CA PRO A 45 -17.28 17.05 -25.17
C PRO A 45 -15.76 17.27 -25.01
N ASN A 46 -15.29 18.51 -25.10
CA ASN A 46 -13.88 18.86 -24.89
C ASN A 46 -13.50 19.04 -23.40
N TRP A 47 -14.47 18.93 -22.50
CA TRP A 47 -14.27 19.17 -21.08
C TRP A 47 -14.89 18.08 -20.23
N TYR A 48 -14.23 17.75 -19.14
CA TYR A 48 -14.73 16.85 -18.10
C TYR A 48 -14.85 17.57 -16.74
N LYS A 49 -15.79 17.15 -15.91
CA LYS A 49 -15.74 17.42 -14.48
C LYS A 49 -14.90 16.31 -13.83
N ALA A 50 -13.85 16.69 -13.11
CA ALA A 50 -12.92 15.76 -12.47
C ALA A 50 -12.60 16.19 -11.04
N LYS A 51 -12.04 15.27 -10.26
CA LYS A 51 -11.51 15.54 -8.92
C LYS A 51 -10.05 15.11 -8.82
N ASN A 52 -9.28 15.82 -8.02
CA ASN A 52 -7.90 15.48 -7.69
C ASN A 52 -7.81 14.55 -6.45
N LYS A 53 -6.59 14.16 -6.08
CA LYS A 53 -6.33 13.24 -4.94
C LYS A 53 -6.78 13.78 -3.57
N VAL A 54 -6.90 15.11 -3.42
CA VAL A 54 -7.37 15.75 -2.18
C VAL A 54 -8.87 15.99 -2.17
N GLY A 55 -9.59 15.51 -3.21
CA GLY A 55 -11.05 15.60 -3.30
C GLY A 55 -11.59 16.92 -3.87
N ARG A 56 -10.73 17.86 -4.28
CA ARG A 56 -11.16 19.11 -4.93
C ARG A 56 -11.68 18.78 -6.34
N GLU A 57 -12.88 19.26 -6.66
CA GLU A 57 -13.52 19.10 -7.95
C GLU A 57 -13.43 20.35 -8.80
N GLY A 58 -13.44 20.19 -10.12
CA GLY A 58 -13.52 21.27 -11.08
C GLY A 58 -13.49 20.77 -12.54
N ILE A 59 -13.47 21.70 -13.46
CA ILE A 59 -13.52 21.43 -14.91
C ILE A 59 -12.09 21.31 -15.47
N ILE A 60 -11.87 20.32 -16.32
CA ILE A 60 -10.58 20.03 -16.95
C ILE A 60 -10.72 19.84 -18.45
N PRO A 61 -9.74 20.25 -19.28
CA PRO A 61 -9.76 20.00 -20.72
C PRO A 61 -9.45 18.53 -21.05
N ALA A 62 -10.30 17.89 -21.85
CA ALA A 62 -10.18 16.46 -22.21
C ALA A 62 -8.88 16.13 -22.95
N ASN A 63 -8.38 17.04 -23.78
CA ASN A 63 -7.15 16.86 -24.55
C ASN A 63 -5.86 17.03 -23.73
N TYR A 64 -5.95 17.54 -22.49
CA TYR A 64 -4.82 17.68 -21.55
C TYR A 64 -4.59 16.43 -20.71
N VAL A 65 -5.53 15.50 -20.75
CA VAL A 65 -5.45 14.26 -19.99
C VAL A 65 -5.53 13.05 -20.94
N GLN A 66 -5.06 11.92 -20.47
CA GLN A 66 -5.28 10.63 -21.14
C GLN A 66 -5.86 9.66 -20.12
N LYS A 67 -6.70 8.75 -20.59
CA LYS A 67 -7.23 7.69 -19.76
C LYS A 67 -6.04 6.92 -19.16
N ARG A 68 -6.02 6.83 -17.86
CA ARG A 68 -5.14 5.89 -17.18
C ARG A 68 -5.76 4.52 -17.41
N GLU A 69 -5.40 3.90 -18.52
CA GLU A 69 -5.61 2.47 -18.67
C GLU A 69 -4.70 1.84 -17.61
N GLY A 70 -5.30 1.49 -16.48
CA GLY A 70 -4.54 0.81 -15.47
C GLY A 70 -3.95 -0.42 -16.12
N VAL A 71 -2.64 -0.54 -16.17
CA VAL A 71 -2.06 -1.87 -16.05
C VAL A 71 -2.88 -2.43 -14.90
N LYS A 72 -3.62 -3.50 -15.12
CA LYS A 72 -4.24 -4.31 -14.04
C LYS A 72 -3.11 -4.95 -13.25
N ALA A 73 -2.27 -4.08 -12.76
CA ALA A 73 -1.24 -4.30 -11.80
C ALA A 73 -1.96 -4.26 -10.47
N GLY A 74 -2.77 -5.23 -10.23
CA GLY A 74 -3.42 -5.38 -8.95
C GLY A 74 -2.41 -5.28 -7.82
N THR A 75 -2.82 -5.55 -6.63
CA THR A 75 -2.00 -5.68 -5.41
C THR A 75 -0.59 -6.19 -5.67
N LYS A 76 -0.44 -7.01 -6.71
CA LYS A 76 0.81 -7.68 -7.07
C LYS A 76 1.92 -6.73 -7.55
N LEU A 77 1.64 -5.63 -8.27
CA LEU A 77 2.70 -4.71 -8.73
C LEU A 77 3.28 -3.87 -7.59
N SER A 78 2.43 -3.36 -6.71
CA SER A 78 2.88 -2.60 -5.54
C SER A 78 3.71 -3.44 -4.56
N LEU A 79 3.60 -4.78 -4.63
CA LEU A 79 4.39 -5.73 -3.87
C LEU A 79 5.70 -6.13 -4.56
N MET A 80 5.91 -5.77 -5.83
CA MET A 80 7.12 -6.13 -6.54
C MET A 80 8.32 -5.30 -6.05
N PRO A 81 9.42 -5.97 -5.70
CA PRO A 81 10.61 -5.37 -5.10
C PRO A 81 11.24 -4.29 -5.95
N TRP A 82 11.18 -4.48 -7.21
CA TRP A 82 11.81 -3.66 -8.22
C TRP A 82 10.95 -2.47 -8.67
N PHE A 83 9.69 -2.36 -8.23
CA PHE A 83 8.80 -1.26 -8.61
C PHE A 83 8.88 -0.10 -7.61
N HIS A 84 9.42 1.02 -8.02
CA HIS A 84 9.67 2.20 -7.17
C HIS A 84 8.64 3.33 -7.37
N GLY A 85 7.57 3.11 -8.18
CA GLY A 85 6.51 4.11 -8.38
C GLY A 85 7.03 5.42 -8.97
N LYS A 86 6.57 6.54 -8.43
CA LYS A 86 6.93 7.88 -8.90
C LYS A 86 8.23 8.36 -8.28
N ILE A 87 9.34 8.06 -8.92
CA ILE A 87 10.65 8.65 -8.61
C ILE A 87 11.25 9.31 -9.86
N THR A 88 12.13 10.30 -9.67
CA THR A 88 12.80 10.97 -10.78
C THR A 88 13.94 10.12 -11.34
N ARG A 89 14.47 10.54 -12.49
CA ARG A 89 15.66 9.91 -13.08
C ARG A 89 16.85 9.95 -12.13
N GLU A 90 17.12 11.11 -11.54
CA GLU A 90 18.22 11.32 -10.60
C GLU A 90 18.06 10.48 -9.32
N GLN A 91 16.84 10.32 -8.83
CA GLN A 91 16.57 9.44 -7.70
C GLN A 91 16.85 7.98 -8.05
N ALA A 92 16.42 7.52 -9.23
CA ALA A 92 16.71 6.17 -9.70
C ALA A 92 18.21 5.91 -9.85
N GLU A 93 18.96 6.85 -10.45
CA GLU A 93 20.43 6.75 -10.60
C GLU A 93 21.13 6.69 -9.24
N ARG A 94 20.69 7.48 -8.23
CA ARG A 94 21.23 7.40 -6.86
C ARG A 94 20.95 6.06 -6.20
N LEU A 95 19.74 5.53 -6.37
CA LEU A 95 19.36 4.23 -5.80
C LEU A 95 20.18 3.08 -6.39
N LEU A 96 20.58 3.18 -7.65
CA LEU A 96 21.40 2.18 -8.33
C LEU A 96 22.91 2.40 -8.16
N CYS A 97 23.33 3.37 -7.33
CA CYS A 97 24.72 3.59 -6.97
C CYS A 97 25.11 2.79 -5.70
N PRO A 98 26.33 2.16 -5.65
CA PRO A 98 27.28 1.99 -6.77
C PRO A 98 26.71 1.10 -7.87
N PRO A 99 27.01 1.37 -9.16
CA PRO A 99 26.48 0.61 -10.28
C PRO A 99 27.00 -0.85 -10.26
N GLU A 100 26.11 -1.78 -10.06
CA GLU A 100 26.35 -3.23 -10.13
C GLU A 100 25.66 -3.76 -11.39
N THR A 101 26.38 -4.38 -12.31
CA THR A 101 25.83 -4.86 -13.58
C THR A 101 24.64 -5.80 -13.35
N GLY A 102 23.51 -5.50 -13.98
CA GLY A 102 22.24 -6.23 -13.81
C GLY A 102 21.40 -5.81 -12.60
N LEU A 103 21.87 -4.86 -11.78
CA LEU A 103 21.02 -4.24 -10.76
C LEU A 103 19.99 -3.33 -11.45
N PHE A 104 18.71 -3.49 -11.12
CA PHE A 104 17.63 -2.80 -11.82
C PHE A 104 16.48 -2.36 -10.92
N LEU A 105 15.72 -1.41 -11.41
CA LEU A 105 14.40 -1.01 -10.87
C LEU A 105 13.49 -0.56 -12.01
N VAL A 106 12.19 -0.57 -11.75
CA VAL A 106 11.18 0.03 -12.63
C VAL A 106 10.50 1.19 -11.90
N ARG A 107 10.30 2.29 -12.61
CA ARG A 107 9.59 3.48 -12.10
C ARG A 107 8.52 3.95 -13.08
N GLU A 108 7.60 4.77 -12.62
CA GLU A 108 6.69 5.50 -13.51
C GLU A 108 7.50 6.52 -14.33
N SER A 109 7.18 6.68 -15.61
CA SER A 109 7.86 7.66 -16.46
C SER A 109 7.46 9.09 -16.04
N THR A 110 8.45 9.96 -15.86
CA THR A 110 8.22 11.39 -15.57
C THR A 110 7.98 12.19 -16.86
N ASN A 111 8.52 11.75 -17.99
CA ASN A 111 8.42 12.45 -19.26
C ASN A 111 7.20 12.03 -20.10
N TYR A 112 6.79 10.78 -19.97
CA TYR A 112 5.68 10.17 -20.68
C TYR A 112 4.66 9.61 -19.69
N PRO A 113 3.69 10.42 -19.26
CA PRO A 113 2.66 9.99 -18.32
C PRO A 113 1.90 8.76 -18.83
N GLY A 114 1.78 7.74 -17.97
CA GLY A 114 1.17 6.45 -18.33
C GLY A 114 2.16 5.36 -18.75
N ASP A 115 3.38 5.74 -19.14
CA ASP A 115 4.45 4.80 -19.44
C ASP A 115 5.31 4.55 -18.18
N TYR A 116 6.19 3.56 -18.29
CA TYR A 116 7.16 3.22 -17.26
C TYR A 116 8.59 3.39 -17.80
N THR A 117 9.56 3.30 -16.91
CA THR A 117 10.98 3.29 -17.26
C THR A 117 11.67 2.18 -16.49
N LEU A 118 12.31 1.28 -17.22
CA LEU A 118 13.26 0.30 -16.69
C LEU A 118 14.62 0.98 -16.56
N CYS A 119 15.20 0.96 -15.37
CA CYS A 119 16.54 1.49 -15.10
C CYS A 119 17.45 0.32 -14.74
N VAL A 120 18.54 0.14 -15.47
CA VAL A 120 19.46 -0.99 -15.32
C VAL A 120 20.90 -0.50 -15.24
N SER A 121 21.65 -0.97 -14.24
CA SER A 121 23.10 -0.73 -14.15
C SER A 121 23.85 -1.68 -15.08
N CYS A 122 24.71 -1.12 -15.93
CA CYS A 122 25.57 -1.86 -16.84
C CYS A 122 26.87 -1.09 -17.08
N ASP A 123 28.01 -1.76 -16.98
CA ASP A 123 29.34 -1.19 -17.26
C ASP A 123 29.62 0.15 -16.56
N GLY A 124 29.22 0.25 -15.29
CA GLY A 124 29.42 1.43 -14.46
C GLY A 124 28.49 2.61 -14.75
N LYS A 125 27.46 2.42 -15.56
CA LYS A 125 26.42 3.41 -15.89
C LYS A 125 25.02 2.87 -15.62
N VAL A 126 24.07 3.78 -15.52
CA VAL A 126 22.64 3.44 -15.45
C VAL A 126 21.98 3.75 -16.78
N GLU A 127 21.51 2.72 -17.46
CA GLU A 127 20.72 2.85 -18.69
C GLU A 127 19.24 2.91 -18.37
N HIS A 128 18.50 3.67 -19.17
CA HIS A 128 17.08 3.92 -18.98
C HIS A 128 16.30 3.55 -20.23
N TYR A 129 15.43 2.54 -20.11
CA TYR A 129 14.60 2.05 -21.21
C TYR A 129 13.16 2.48 -20.98
N ARG A 130 12.57 3.17 -21.95
CA ARG A 130 11.16 3.50 -21.91
C ARG A 130 10.34 2.24 -22.12
N ILE A 131 9.40 1.98 -21.24
CA ILE A 131 8.37 0.94 -21.38
C ILE A 131 7.09 1.65 -21.81
N MET A 132 6.76 1.50 -23.08
CA MET A 132 5.56 2.09 -23.67
C MET A 132 4.34 1.25 -23.31
N TYR A 133 3.27 1.93 -22.88
CA TYR A 133 1.97 1.31 -22.65
C TYR A 133 0.98 1.76 -23.71
N HIS A 134 0.65 0.86 -24.63
CA HIS A 134 -0.28 1.11 -25.70
C HIS A 134 -1.19 -0.09 -25.96
N ALA A 135 -2.48 0.15 -26.21
CA ALA A 135 -3.47 -0.89 -26.49
C ALA A 135 -3.49 -2.04 -25.46
N SER A 136 -3.35 -1.69 -24.17
CA SER A 136 -3.33 -2.62 -23.03
C SER A 136 -2.12 -3.56 -22.99
N LYS A 137 -1.05 -3.26 -23.72
CA LYS A 137 0.20 -4.02 -23.70
C LYS A 137 1.41 -3.12 -23.45
N LEU A 138 2.46 -3.73 -22.94
CA LEU A 138 3.74 -3.10 -22.62
C LEU A 138 4.81 -3.56 -23.61
N SER A 139 5.66 -2.64 -24.07
CA SER A 139 6.81 -2.97 -24.92
C SER A 139 7.93 -1.96 -24.70
N ILE A 140 9.20 -2.38 -24.89
CA ILE A 140 10.36 -1.51 -24.90
C ILE A 140 10.74 -1.14 -26.35
N ASP A 141 10.67 -2.09 -27.25
CA ASP A 141 11.18 -2.02 -28.64
C ASP A 141 10.09 -2.07 -29.72
N GLU A 142 8.82 -2.24 -29.32
CA GLU A 142 7.67 -2.47 -30.21
C GLU A 142 7.72 -3.80 -31.01
N GLU A 143 8.63 -4.68 -30.67
CA GLU A 143 8.73 -6.02 -31.28
C GLU A 143 8.12 -7.09 -30.37
N VAL A 144 8.39 -7.01 -29.05
CA VAL A 144 7.86 -7.92 -28.03
C VAL A 144 6.87 -7.19 -27.14
N TYR A 145 5.71 -7.81 -26.91
CA TYR A 145 4.62 -7.23 -26.11
C TYR A 145 4.26 -8.09 -24.91
N PHE A 146 4.03 -7.42 -23.78
CA PHE A 146 3.73 -8.05 -22.50
C PHE A 146 2.40 -7.57 -21.94
N GLU A 147 1.66 -8.44 -21.26
CA GLU A 147 0.39 -8.11 -20.63
C GLU A 147 0.55 -7.26 -19.36
N ASN A 148 1.71 -7.38 -18.69
CA ASN A 148 2.02 -6.66 -17.46
C ASN A 148 3.54 -6.54 -17.24
N LEU A 149 3.92 -5.69 -16.27
CA LEU A 149 5.33 -5.47 -15.94
C LEU A 149 6.04 -6.71 -15.38
N MET A 150 5.33 -7.62 -14.73
CA MET A 150 5.92 -8.85 -14.20
C MET A 150 6.42 -9.76 -15.33
N GLN A 151 5.59 -9.95 -16.36
CA GLN A 151 6.00 -10.72 -17.55
C GLN A 151 7.19 -10.08 -18.28
N LEU A 152 7.18 -8.74 -18.38
CA LEU A 152 8.29 -8.01 -18.98
C LEU A 152 9.59 -8.21 -18.20
N VAL A 153 9.56 -8.07 -16.88
CA VAL A 153 10.73 -8.27 -16.02
C VAL A 153 11.20 -9.72 -16.06
N GLU A 154 10.30 -10.69 -16.06
CA GLU A 154 10.61 -12.12 -16.17
C GLU A 154 11.34 -12.44 -17.49
N HIS A 155 10.83 -11.90 -18.61
CA HIS A 155 11.45 -12.04 -19.92
C HIS A 155 12.89 -11.53 -19.92
N TYR A 156 13.12 -10.28 -19.50
CA TYR A 156 14.44 -9.66 -19.48
C TYR A 156 15.37 -10.18 -18.36
N THR A 157 14.84 -10.92 -17.41
CA THR A 157 15.65 -11.71 -16.47
C THR A 157 16.20 -12.96 -17.12
N SER A 158 15.44 -13.56 -18.04
CA SER A 158 15.83 -14.77 -18.77
C SER A 158 16.79 -14.47 -19.91
N ASP A 159 16.56 -13.41 -20.67
CA ASP A 159 17.36 -12.96 -21.80
C ASP A 159 17.50 -11.43 -21.79
N ALA A 160 18.64 -10.91 -22.26
CA ALA A 160 18.85 -9.47 -22.39
C ALA A 160 18.02 -8.85 -23.51
N ASP A 161 17.79 -9.58 -24.58
CA ASP A 161 16.91 -9.25 -25.71
C ASP A 161 16.93 -7.76 -26.10
N GLY A 162 18.12 -7.25 -26.43
CA GLY A 162 18.36 -5.85 -26.78
C GLY A 162 18.66 -4.90 -25.61
N LEU A 163 18.52 -5.32 -24.36
CA LEU A 163 19.03 -4.53 -23.23
C LEU A 163 20.55 -4.63 -23.13
N CYS A 164 21.16 -3.69 -22.45
CA CYS A 164 22.62 -3.69 -22.19
C CYS A 164 23.10 -4.92 -21.40
N THR A 165 22.22 -5.51 -20.58
CA THR A 165 22.46 -6.75 -19.83
C THR A 165 21.13 -7.35 -19.39
N ARG A 166 21.14 -8.62 -18.99
CA ARG A 166 19.99 -9.23 -18.32
C ARG A 166 19.72 -8.57 -16.96
N LEU A 167 18.47 -8.61 -16.53
CA LEU A 167 18.08 -8.22 -15.18
C LEU A 167 18.52 -9.33 -14.21
N ILE A 168 19.42 -9.01 -13.27
CA ILE A 168 20.00 -10.00 -12.35
C ILE A 168 19.46 -9.81 -10.94
N LYS A 169 19.47 -8.56 -10.44
CA LYS A 169 19.13 -8.25 -9.06
C LYS A 169 18.23 -7.04 -8.99
N PRO A 170 17.05 -7.17 -8.37
CA PRO A 170 16.20 -6.01 -8.15
C PRO A 170 16.80 -5.09 -7.10
N LYS A 171 16.75 -3.77 -7.34
CA LYS A 171 16.96 -2.80 -6.28
C LYS A 171 15.70 -2.78 -5.42
N LEU A 172 15.84 -3.20 -4.18
CA LEU A 172 14.75 -3.26 -3.24
C LEU A 172 14.33 -1.84 -2.82
N MET A 173 13.04 -1.57 -2.81
CA MET A 173 12.48 -0.38 -2.19
C MET A 173 12.56 -0.55 -0.67
N GLU A 174 13.15 0.40 0.04
CA GLU A 174 13.25 0.34 1.49
C GLU A 174 11.85 0.18 2.11
N GLY A 175 11.69 -0.83 2.95
CA GLY A 175 10.47 -1.09 3.72
C GLY A 175 9.43 -2.01 3.09
N THR A 176 9.59 -2.50 1.83
CA THR A 176 8.50 -3.20 1.15
C THR A 176 8.73 -4.66 0.82
N VAL A 177 9.90 -5.05 0.48
CA VAL A 177 10.13 -6.35 -0.14
C VAL A 177 10.94 -7.29 0.68
N ALA A 178 11.86 -6.76 1.45
CA ALA A 178 12.45 -7.53 2.54
C ALA A 178 11.34 -8.22 3.37
N ALA A 179 10.21 -7.53 3.56
CA ALA A 179 9.06 -8.07 4.29
C ALA A 179 8.44 -9.31 3.63
N GLN A 180 8.19 -9.34 2.33
CA GLN A 180 7.53 -10.49 1.70
C GLN A 180 8.44 -11.71 1.63
N ASP A 181 9.67 -11.55 1.15
CA ASP A 181 10.67 -12.62 1.14
C ASP A 181 11.06 -13.03 2.57
N GLU A 182 11.12 -12.08 3.49
CA GLU A 182 11.39 -12.34 4.89
C GLU A 182 10.23 -13.07 5.57
N PHE A 183 8.96 -12.75 5.26
CA PHE A 183 7.80 -13.53 5.70
C PHE A 183 7.86 -14.98 5.24
N PHE A 184 8.26 -15.22 3.99
CA PHE A 184 8.43 -16.56 3.47
C PHE A 184 9.60 -17.30 4.12
N ARG A 185 10.76 -16.66 4.28
CA ARG A 185 11.96 -17.25 4.85
C ARG A 185 11.86 -17.47 6.36
N SER A 186 11.19 -16.58 7.06
CA SER A 186 11.04 -16.61 8.52
C SER A 186 9.87 -17.44 9.03
N GLY A 187 9.08 -18.05 8.14
CA GLY A 187 7.95 -18.91 8.48
C GLY A 187 6.65 -18.17 8.83
N TRP A 188 6.55 -16.86 8.55
CA TRP A 188 5.33 -16.07 8.76
C TRP A 188 4.31 -16.20 7.63
N ALA A 189 4.67 -16.81 6.49
CA ALA A 189 3.73 -17.06 5.39
C ALA A 189 2.76 -18.18 5.76
N LEU A 190 1.48 -17.88 5.68
CA LEU A 190 0.40 -18.84 5.90
C LEU A 190 -0.24 -19.24 4.56
N ASN A 191 -0.88 -20.40 4.53
CA ASN A 191 -1.53 -20.90 3.33
C ASN A 191 -3.02 -20.57 3.34
N MET A 192 -3.52 -19.94 2.28
CA MET A 192 -4.94 -19.60 2.14
C MET A 192 -5.85 -20.84 2.20
N LYS A 193 -5.38 -22.02 1.81
CA LYS A 193 -6.16 -23.27 1.87
C LYS A 193 -6.53 -23.66 3.30
N ASP A 194 -5.75 -23.23 4.28
CA ASP A 194 -5.96 -23.53 5.70
C ASP A 194 -6.84 -22.50 6.40
N LEU A 195 -7.17 -21.39 5.70
CA LEU A 195 -7.99 -20.30 6.23
C LEU A 195 -9.42 -20.37 5.66
N LYS A 196 -10.41 -20.30 6.55
CA LYS A 196 -11.82 -20.09 6.20
C LYS A 196 -12.25 -18.73 6.72
N LEU A 197 -12.66 -17.83 5.83
CA LEU A 197 -13.25 -16.57 6.19
C LEU A 197 -14.72 -16.80 6.55
N LEU A 198 -15.17 -16.26 7.71
CA LEU A 198 -16.50 -16.51 8.25
C LEU A 198 -17.40 -15.28 8.11
N GLN A 199 -17.17 -14.26 8.93
CA GLN A 199 -17.99 -13.05 8.93
C GLN A 199 -17.16 -11.79 9.19
N THR A 200 -17.63 -10.65 8.70
CA THR A 200 -17.03 -9.36 9.00
C THR A 200 -17.30 -8.99 10.46
N ILE A 201 -16.25 -8.66 11.20
CA ILE A 201 -16.30 -8.28 12.62
C ILE A 201 -15.90 -6.82 12.86
N GLY A 202 -15.37 -6.15 11.86
CA GLY A 202 -14.98 -4.75 11.96
C GLY A 202 -14.53 -4.17 10.63
N LYS A 203 -14.19 -2.89 10.66
CA LYS A 203 -13.57 -2.17 9.54
C LYS A 203 -12.28 -1.55 10.04
N GLY A 204 -11.17 -1.88 9.39
CA GLY A 204 -9.86 -1.28 9.62
C GLY A 204 -9.55 -0.20 8.60
N GLU A 205 -8.41 0.44 8.76
CA GLU A 205 -7.90 1.48 7.87
C GLU A 205 -7.75 0.99 6.42
N PHE A 206 -7.28 -0.24 6.25
CA PHE A 206 -6.98 -0.83 4.93
C PHE A 206 -8.14 -1.63 4.33
N GLY A 207 -9.14 -1.97 5.11
CA GLY A 207 -10.27 -2.79 4.65
C GLY A 207 -11.06 -3.44 5.77
N ASP A 208 -11.78 -4.50 5.43
CA ASP A 208 -12.59 -5.22 6.40
C ASP A 208 -11.73 -6.09 7.30
N VAL A 209 -12.12 -6.22 8.56
CA VAL A 209 -11.60 -7.21 9.50
C VAL A 209 -12.63 -8.33 9.62
N MET A 210 -12.19 -9.55 9.37
CA MET A 210 -13.05 -10.72 9.37
C MET A 210 -12.69 -11.68 10.51
N LEU A 211 -13.71 -12.33 11.05
CA LEU A 211 -13.50 -13.55 11.81
C LEU A 211 -13.13 -14.67 10.82
N GLY A 212 -12.12 -15.43 11.12
CA GLY A 212 -11.72 -16.60 10.36
C GLY A 212 -11.50 -17.83 11.24
N ASP A 213 -11.37 -18.95 10.60
CA ASP A 213 -10.88 -20.21 11.19
C ASP A 213 -9.60 -20.61 10.46
N TYR A 214 -8.51 -20.72 11.19
CA TYR A 214 -7.23 -21.21 10.68
C TYR A 214 -6.86 -22.50 11.37
N ARG A 215 -6.96 -23.62 10.64
CA ARG A 215 -6.70 -24.97 11.17
C ARG A 215 -7.46 -25.29 12.47
N GLY A 216 -8.73 -24.89 12.56
CA GLY A 216 -9.60 -25.12 13.72
C GLY A 216 -9.49 -24.07 14.82
N ASN A 217 -8.69 -23.03 14.66
CA ASN A 217 -8.56 -21.94 15.62
C ASN A 217 -9.20 -20.66 15.10
N LYS A 218 -9.96 -19.97 15.95
CA LYS A 218 -10.51 -18.64 15.63
C LYS A 218 -9.39 -17.62 15.49
N VAL A 219 -9.43 -16.87 14.41
CA VAL A 219 -8.46 -15.83 14.09
C VAL A 219 -9.17 -14.55 13.62
N ALA A 220 -8.49 -13.42 13.74
CA ALA A 220 -8.90 -12.18 13.10
C ALA A 220 -8.08 -12.00 11.81
N VAL A 221 -8.75 -11.60 10.73
CA VAL A 221 -8.13 -11.46 9.41
C VAL A 221 -8.39 -10.06 8.89
N LYS A 222 -7.33 -9.26 8.77
CA LYS A 222 -7.39 -7.97 8.08
C LYS A 222 -7.22 -8.19 6.59
N CYS A 223 -8.20 -7.73 5.81
CA CYS A 223 -8.21 -7.84 4.35
C CYS A 223 -7.89 -6.49 3.73
N ILE A 224 -7.02 -6.46 2.74
CA ILE A 224 -6.76 -5.23 1.99
C ILE A 224 -7.80 -5.04 0.89
N LYS A 225 -8.30 -3.81 0.73
CA LYS A 225 -9.25 -3.44 -0.32
C LYS A 225 -8.63 -2.69 -1.49
N ASN A 226 -7.46 -2.11 -1.30
CA ASN A 226 -6.85 -1.23 -2.29
C ASN A 226 -5.35 -1.46 -2.40
N ASP A 227 -4.90 -1.71 -3.61
CA ASP A 227 -3.50 -1.96 -3.94
C ASP A 227 -2.57 -0.80 -3.56
N ALA A 228 -3.08 0.43 -3.58
CA ALA A 228 -2.31 1.60 -3.19
C ALA A 228 -1.87 1.60 -1.70
N THR A 229 -2.53 0.79 -0.86
CA THR A 229 -2.24 0.67 0.57
C THR A 229 -1.47 -0.60 0.95
N ALA A 230 -1.16 -1.46 -0.03
CA ALA A 230 -0.46 -2.73 0.20
C ALA A 230 0.88 -2.56 0.94
N GLN A 231 1.60 -1.49 0.63
CA GLN A 231 2.89 -1.18 1.26
C GLN A 231 2.75 -0.87 2.76
N ALA A 232 1.81 0.01 3.11
CA ALA A 232 1.53 0.35 4.51
C ALA A 232 1.03 -0.87 5.29
N PHE A 233 0.23 -1.73 4.65
CA PHE A 233 -0.28 -2.96 5.21
C PHE A 233 0.85 -3.97 5.52
N LEU A 234 1.81 -4.15 4.61
CA LEU A 234 2.99 -5.01 4.84
C LEU A 234 3.94 -4.41 5.88
N ALA A 235 4.07 -3.08 5.92
CA ALA A 235 4.87 -2.41 6.95
C ALA A 235 4.29 -2.64 8.35
N GLU A 236 2.96 -2.60 8.51
CA GLU A 236 2.29 -2.98 9.77
C GLU A 236 2.62 -4.42 10.15
N ALA A 237 2.48 -5.37 9.23
CA ALA A 237 2.80 -6.76 9.47
C ALA A 237 4.29 -6.95 9.83
N SER A 238 5.20 -6.26 9.17
CA SER A 238 6.63 -6.32 9.45
C SER A 238 6.97 -5.87 10.87
N VAL A 239 6.37 -4.78 11.35
CA VAL A 239 6.52 -4.35 12.75
C VAL A 239 6.00 -5.44 13.68
N MET A 240 4.84 -6.02 13.40
CA MET A 240 4.25 -7.07 14.25
C MET A 240 5.11 -8.33 14.35
N THR A 241 5.93 -8.66 13.35
CA THR A 241 6.84 -9.82 13.42
C THR A 241 7.91 -9.68 14.50
N GLN A 242 8.26 -8.44 14.86
CA GLN A 242 9.29 -8.11 15.85
C GLN A 242 8.72 -8.01 17.27
N LEU A 243 7.39 -7.96 17.41
CA LEU A 243 6.72 -7.72 18.67
C LEU A 243 6.14 -9.02 19.24
N ARG A 244 6.56 -9.40 20.44
CA ARG A 244 6.02 -10.55 21.18
C ARG A 244 5.86 -10.21 22.65
N HIS A 245 4.63 -9.97 23.06
CA HIS A 245 4.27 -9.65 24.44
C HIS A 245 2.82 -10.05 24.72
N SER A 246 2.53 -10.49 25.95
CA SER A 246 1.18 -10.93 26.37
C SER A 246 0.10 -9.84 26.24
N ASN A 247 0.49 -8.56 26.28
CA ASN A 247 -0.42 -7.42 26.14
C ASN A 247 -0.33 -6.71 24.77
N LEU A 248 0.25 -7.37 23.78
CA LEU A 248 0.21 -6.97 22.37
C LEU A 248 -0.53 -8.02 21.55
N VAL A 249 -1.40 -7.60 20.66
CA VAL A 249 -2.09 -8.51 19.73
C VAL A 249 -1.06 -9.22 18.87
N GLN A 250 -1.06 -10.56 18.91
CA GLN A 250 -0.06 -11.39 18.27
C GLN A 250 -0.36 -11.60 16.79
N LEU A 251 0.63 -11.39 15.95
CA LEU A 251 0.63 -11.83 14.56
C LEU A 251 0.75 -13.35 14.50
N LEU A 252 -0.11 -13.99 13.70
CA LEU A 252 0.01 -15.42 13.33
C LEU A 252 0.69 -15.60 11.99
N GLY A 253 0.47 -14.69 11.07
CA GLY A 253 1.15 -14.67 9.79
C GLY A 253 0.46 -13.83 8.73
N VAL A 254 0.99 -13.91 7.53
CA VAL A 254 0.55 -13.16 6.36
C VAL A 254 0.21 -14.13 5.22
N ILE A 255 -0.88 -13.88 4.51
CA ILE A 255 -1.25 -14.62 3.31
C ILE A 255 -1.16 -13.67 2.11
N VAL A 256 -0.45 -14.11 1.08
CA VAL A 256 -0.40 -13.44 -0.22
C VAL A 256 -0.97 -14.41 -1.26
N GLU A 257 -2.10 -14.05 -1.85
CA GLU A 257 -2.73 -14.87 -2.89
C GLU A 257 -2.16 -14.53 -4.29
N GLU A 258 -2.07 -15.54 -5.15
CA GLU A 258 -1.67 -15.37 -6.55
C GLU A 258 -2.58 -14.41 -7.33
N LYS A 259 -3.85 -14.33 -6.95
CA LYS A 259 -4.86 -13.44 -7.55
C LYS A 259 -4.86 -12.02 -6.97
N GLY A 260 -3.93 -11.70 -6.09
CA GLY A 260 -3.74 -10.37 -5.51
C GLY A 260 -4.41 -10.15 -4.17
N GLY A 261 -4.95 -11.16 -3.49
CA GLY A 261 -5.43 -11.06 -2.10
C GLY A 261 -4.26 -10.94 -1.12
N LEU A 262 -4.37 -10.05 -0.16
CA LEU A 262 -3.38 -9.84 0.89
C LEU A 262 -4.09 -9.78 2.24
N TYR A 263 -3.65 -10.61 3.20
CA TYR A 263 -4.28 -10.77 4.50
C TYR A 263 -3.25 -10.78 5.63
N ILE A 264 -3.52 -10.06 6.70
CA ILE A 264 -2.81 -10.19 7.98
C ILE A 264 -3.70 -11.01 8.91
N VAL A 265 -3.16 -12.11 9.42
CA VAL A 265 -3.85 -13.02 10.33
C VAL A 265 -3.29 -12.84 11.73
N THR A 266 -4.15 -12.51 12.68
CA THR A 266 -3.80 -12.27 14.08
C THR A 266 -4.64 -13.14 15.00
N GLU A 267 -4.24 -13.20 16.27
CA GLU A 267 -5.09 -13.78 17.31
C GLU A 267 -6.47 -13.08 17.34
N TYR A 268 -7.51 -13.85 17.69
CA TYR A 268 -8.86 -13.33 17.80
C TYR A 268 -9.14 -12.83 19.23
N MET A 269 -9.63 -11.59 19.33
CA MET A 269 -9.96 -10.95 20.59
C MET A 269 -11.49 -10.91 20.76
N ALA A 270 -12.03 -11.86 21.53
CA ALA A 270 -13.45 -12.19 21.55
C ALA A 270 -14.37 -11.06 22.04
N LYS A 271 -13.88 -10.17 22.89
CA LYS A 271 -14.66 -9.05 23.45
C LYS A 271 -14.52 -7.74 22.66
N GLY A 272 -13.75 -7.76 21.55
CA GLY A 272 -13.59 -6.63 20.65
C GLY A 272 -12.80 -5.47 21.25
N SER A 273 -13.04 -4.26 20.75
CA SER A 273 -12.33 -3.07 21.23
C SER A 273 -12.73 -2.70 22.65
N LEU A 274 -11.79 -2.13 23.39
CA LEU A 274 -12.05 -1.63 24.76
C LEU A 274 -13.16 -0.56 24.75
N VAL A 275 -13.23 0.27 23.73
CA VAL A 275 -14.32 1.27 23.58
C VAL A 275 -15.67 0.61 23.54
N ASP A 276 -15.85 -0.41 22.70
CA ASP A 276 -17.12 -1.10 22.55
C ASP A 276 -17.45 -1.94 23.79
N TYR A 277 -16.45 -2.55 24.39
CA TYR A 277 -16.60 -3.29 25.64
C TYR A 277 -17.06 -2.39 26.80
N LEU A 278 -16.44 -1.21 26.96
CA LEU A 278 -16.83 -0.23 27.97
C LEU A 278 -18.26 0.32 27.74
N ARG A 279 -18.61 0.58 26.48
CA ARG A 279 -19.95 1.07 26.11
C ARG A 279 -21.06 0.04 26.34
N SER A 280 -20.78 -1.23 26.05
CA SER A 280 -21.76 -2.32 26.11
C SER A 280 -22.07 -2.79 27.53
N ARG A 281 -21.13 -2.65 28.48
CA ARG A 281 -21.23 -3.22 29.83
C ARG A 281 -21.72 -2.25 30.89
N GLY A 282 -21.62 -0.94 30.67
CA GLY A 282 -22.00 0.08 31.63
C GLY A 282 -21.14 0.14 32.90
N ARG A 283 -21.27 1.22 33.66
CA ARG A 283 -20.47 1.48 34.87
C ARG A 283 -20.73 0.50 36.03
N SER A 284 -21.89 -0.14 36.06
CA SER A 284 -22.31 -1.08 37.12
C SER A 284 -21.64 -2.47 36.97
N VAL A 285 -21.15 -2.82 35.79
CA VAL A 285 -20.58 -4.15 35.49
C VAL A 285 -19.06 -4.10 35.47
N LEU A 286 -18.48 -2.96 35.08
CA LEU A 286 -17.03 -2.75 35.06
C LEU A 286 -16.62 -2.01 36.33
N GLY A 287 -16.23 -2.77 37.36
CA GLY A 287 -15.68 -2.22 38.60
C GLY A 287 -14.31 -1.56 38.40
N GLY A 288 -13.90 -0.76 39.41
CA GLY A 288 -12.60 -0.08 39.41
C GLY A 288 -11.42 -1.03 39.24
N ASP A 289 -11.50 -2.22 39.79
CA ASP A 289 -10.46 -3.26 39.70
C ASP A 289 -10.26 -3.74 38.25
N CYS A 290 -11.33 -3.88 37.49
CA CYS A 290 -11.25 -4.27 36.10
C CYS A 290 -10.59 -3.17 35.23
N LEU A 291 -10.97 -1.92 35.49
CA LEU A 291 -10.38 -0.77 34.79
C LEU A 291 -8.91 -0.60 35.12
N LEU A 292 -8.55 -0.78 36.40
CA LEU A 292 -7.15 -0.74 36.84
C LEU A 292 -6.32 -1.86 36.20
N LYS A 293 -6.88 -3.06 36.10
CA LYS A 293 -6.24 -4.18 35.41
C LYS A 293 -6.01 -3.88 33.94
N PHE A 294 -7.00 -3.35 33.20
CA PHE A 294 -6.82 -2.97 31.81
C PHE A 294 -5.77 -1.87 31.64
N SER A 295 -5.74 -0.90 32.57
CA SER A 295 -4.72 0.15 32.57
C SER A 295 -3.33 -0.43 32.76
N LEU A 296 -3.17 -1.39 33.65
CA LEU A 296 -1.90 -2.08 33.89
C LEU A 296 -1.47 -2.89 32.66
N ASP A 297 -2.40 -3.64 32.04
CA ASP A 297 -2.14 -4.39 30.81
C ASP A 297 -1.60 -3.47 29.69
N VAL A 298 -2.20 -2.28 29.52
CA VAL A 298 -1.75 -1.28 28.54
C VAL A 298 -0.40 -0.70 28.91
N CYS A 299 -0.15 -0.39 30.19
CA CYS A 299 1.15 0.10 30.65
C CYS A 299 2.26 -0.90 30.36
N GLU A 300 2.06 -2.19 30.66
CA GLU A 300 3.03 -3.25 30.38
C GLU A 300 3.32 -3.40 28.88
N ALA A 301 2.28 -3.26 28.03
CA ALA A 301 2.45 -3.24 26.59
C ALA A 301 3.32 -2.05 26.13
N MET A 302 3.07 -0.87 26.68
CA MET A 302 3.79 0.35 26.30
C MET A 302 5.23 0.34 26.82
N GLU A 303 5.47 -0.19 28.04
CA GLU A 303 6.82 -0.41 28.57
C GLU A 303 7.63 -1.36 27.67
N TYR A 304 7.01 -2.44 27.21
CA TYR A 304 7.65 -3.35 26.26
C TYR A 304 8.00 -2.67 24.93
N LEU A 305 7.09 -1.86 24.37
CA LEU A 305 7.35 -1.14 23.12
C LEU A 305 8.50 -0.15 23.28
N GLU A 306 8.50 0.64 24.36
CA GLU A 306 9.56 1.61 24.66
C GLU A 306 10.91 0.89 24.84
N GLY A 307 10.95 -0.20 25.60
CA GLY A 307 12.15 -1.01 25.83
C GLY A 307 12.73 -1.62 24.55
N ASN A 308 11.93 -1.77 23.50
CA ASN A 308 12.35 -2.24 22.17
C ASN A 308 12.49 -1.10 21.15
N ASN A 309 12.53 0.14 21.59
CA ASN A 309 12.66 1.34 20.75
C ASN A 309 11.51 1.55 19.74
N PHE A 310 10.30 1.10 20.05
CA PHE A 310 9.13 1.36 19.24
C PHE A 310 8.26 2.44 19.84
N VAL A 311 7.74 3.32 18.98
CA VAL A 311 6.74 4.34 19.32
C VAL A 311 5.45 3.99 18.59
N HIS A 312 4.37 3.75 19.34
CA HIS A 312 3.09 3.30 18.76
C HIS A 312 2.40 4.39 17.89
N ARG A 313 2.37 5.62 18.37
CA ARG A 313 1.85 6.83 17.70
C ARG A 313 0.32 6.92 17.52
N ASP A 314 -0.43 5.88 17.89
CA ASP A 314 -1.90 5.87 17.82
C ASP A 314 -2.53 5.12 19.01
N LEU A 315 -1.96 5.30 20.22
CA LEU A 315 -2.51 4.69 21.42
C LEU A 315 -3.86 5.33 21.76
N ALA A 316 -4.91 4.56 21.68
CA ALA A 316 -6.28 4.96 21.99
C ALA A 316 -7.11 3.75 22.39
N ALA A 317 -8.18 3.95 23.14
CA ALA A 317 -9.05 2.85 23.57
C ALA A 317 -9.69 2.05 22.41
N ARG A 318 -9.83 2.65 21.21
CA ARG A 318 -10.26 1.95 19.98
C ARG A 318 -9.23 0.94 19.48
N ASN A 319 -7.94 1.15 19.82
CA ASN A 319 -6.80 0.32 19.43
C ASN A 319 -6.35 -0.60 20.56
N VAL A 320 -7.15 -0.76 21.60
CA VAL A 320 -6.98 -1.76 22.65
C VAL A 320 -8.09 -2.78 22.52
N LEU A 321 -7.73 -4.05 22.37
CA LEU A 321 -8.67 -5.15 22.25
C LEU A 321 -8.71 -5.97 23.53
N VAL A 322 -9.84 -6.61 23.82
CA VAL A 322 -10.05 -7.40 25.02
C VAL A 322 -10.27 -8.86 24.65
N SER A 323 -9.50 -9.75 25.26
CA SER A 323 -9.63 -11.20 25.08
C SER A 323 -10.82 -11.77 25.85
N GLU A 324 -11.14 -13.03 25.60
CA GLU A 324 -12.16 -13.76 26.33
C GLU A 324 -11.88 -13.79 27.85
N ASP A 325 -10.59 -13.87 28.23
CA ASP A 325 -10.12 -13.92 29.61
C ASP A 325 -9.94 -12.52 30.26
N ASN A 326 -10.50 -11.46 29.68
CA ASN A 326 -10.36 -10.08 30.16
C ASN A 326 -8.90 -9.56 30.17
N VAL A 327 -8.08 -9.95 29.23
CA VAL A 327 -6.75 -9.39 29.02
C VAL A 327 -6.87 -8.29 27.97
N ALA A 328 -6.40 -7.09 28.30
CA ALA A 328 -6.29 -6.00 27.33
C ALA A 328 -4.97 -6.11 26.56
N LYS A 329 -5.06 -5.98 25.24
CA LYS A 329 -3.90 -6.03 24.33
C LYS A 329 -3.94 -4.84 23.37
N VAL A 330 -2.81 -4.15 23.26
CA VAL A 330 -2.64 -3.05 22.30
C VAL A 330 -2.56 -3.62 20.89
N SER A 331 -3.23 -2.97 19.98
CA SER A 331 -3.30 -3.33 18.56
C SER A 331 -3.11 -2.11 17.67
N ASP A 332 -3.20 -2.32 16.34
CA ASP A 332 -3.10 -1.28 15.31
C ASP A 332 -1.71 -0.61 15.27
N PHE A 333 -0.78 -1.30 14.62
CA PHE A 333 0.62 -0.87 14.50
C PHE A 333 0.91 -0.11 13.19
N GLY A 334 -0.12 0.33 12.47
CA GLY A 334 0.01 1.00 11.18
C GLY A 334 0.81 2.31 11.23
N LEU A 335 0.83 3.00 12.38
CA LEU A 335 1.63 4.22 12.60
C LEU A 335 2.90 3.96 13.43
N THR A 336 3.13 2.74 13.88
CA THR A 336 4.26 2.37 14.74
C THR A 336 5.58 2.46 13.99
N LYS A 337 6.59 3.07 14.61
CA LYS A 337 7.93 3.23 14.05
C LYS A 337 9.01 3.00 15.11
N GLU A 338 10.20 2.64 14.64
CA GLU A 338 11.40 2.68 15.49
C GLU A 338 11.74 4.13 15.86
N ALA A 339 12.09 4.36 17.11
CA ALA A 339 12.42 5.70 17.63
C ALA A 339 13.60 6.36 16.93
N SER A 340 14.47 5.59 16.28
CA SER A 340 15.64 6.05 15.53
C SER A 340 15.35 6.51 14.11
N SER A 341 14.12 6.28 13.59
CA SER A 341 13.77 6.67 12.22
C SER A 341 13.50 8.17 12.12
N THR A 342 14.41 8.91 11.50
CA THR A 342 14.40 10.39 11.40
C THR A 342 13.47 10.98 10.32
N GLN A 343 12.67 10.19 9.63
CA GLN A 343 11.72 10.70 8.64
C GLN A 343 10.29 10.70 9.18
N ASP A 344 9.90 11.82 9.77
CA ASP A 344 8.54 12.05 10.26
C ASP A 344 7.77 12.99 9.32
N THR A 345 6.97 12.40 8.43
CA THR A 345 6.02 13.12 7.56
C THR A 345 4.58 12.61 7.72
N GLY A 346 4.31 11.80 8.74
CA GLY A 346 2.99 11.20 8.98
C GLY A 346 2.04 12.13 9.75
N LYS A 347 0.76 12.16 9.37
CA LYS A 347 -0.30 12.79 10.17
C LYS A 347 -0.52 12.01 11.45
N LEU A 348 -0.37 12.67 12.60
CA LEU A 348 -0.69 12.11 13.91
C LEU A 348 -2.16 12.38 14.27
N PRO A 349 -2.81 11.51 15.05
CA PRO A 349 -4.17 11.71 15.52
C PRO A 349 -4.24 12.82 16.58
N VAL A 350 -4.67 14.01 16.18
CA VAL A 350 -4.65 15.26 16.97
C VAL A 350 -5.28 15.12 18.38
N LYS A 351 -6.28 14.28 18.55
CA LYS A 351 -6.93 14.07 19.86
C LYS A 351 -6.12 13.22 20.85
N TRP A 352 -5.09 12.53 20.40
CA TRP A 352 -4.37 11.50 21.14
C TRP A 352 -2.86 11.72 21.15
N THR A 353 -2.43 12.84 20.59
CA THR A 353 -1.01 13.21 20.49
C THR A 353 -0.82 14.54 21.21
N ASP A 354 0.23 14.63 21.98
CA ASP A 354 0.63 15.86 22.66
C ASP A 354 1.01 16.92 21.62
N PRO A 355 0.64 18.20 21.82
CA PRO A 355 0.86 19.28 20.85
C PRO A 355 2.31 19.48 20.48
#